data_5e6f1b468bc93a843e58737a4aa5e4cf
#
_entry.id   5e6f1b468bc93a843e58737a4aa5e4cf
#
_cell.length_a   1.000
_cell.length_b   1.000
_cell.length_c   1.000
_cell.angle_alpha   90.00
_cell.angle_beta   90.00
_cell.angle_gamma   90.00
#
_symmetry.space_group_name_H-M   'P 1'
#
loop_
_entity.id
_entity.type
_entity.pdbx_description
1 polymer ?
#
loop_
_entity_poly.entity_id
_entity_poly.type
_entity_poly.pdbx_seq_one_letter_code
_entity_poly.pdbx_strand_id
1 'polypeptide(L)'
;MENTKKNGHPTGLWYLFGTEMWERFGYYLMLGIFSLYMIDGWNNGGMGFDAQKKSDIYGTYLGLVYLTPFIGGLLADRILGYRRSIIIGGLMMSAGYFALSLHSETSFYIALLLIILGNGFFKPNISTLVGNLYSSDDMKDKKDAGYNIFYMGINIGAFICNFVAAYMRINYGWGHAFAAAGVGMLIGVGVFLLGTKHIKHVDVVKPVQDGDMTTVKILSYTVLPMFAFGVLGYLIPGNFLGSDTNDAFIIGCLPVIAFFIYLAFTGDAKESRAIKALLAVFACVILFFAIFHQNGDALTVWAEDHTDREMSAGVADVAD
;
A
#
# COMPACT_ATOMS: atom_id res chain seq x y z
N MET A 1 5.85 46.28 -6.90
CA MET A 1 6.71 45.15 -6.48
C MET A 1 6.33 43.98 -7.38
N GLU A 2 7.22 43.67 -8.30
CA GLU A 2 7.04 42.64 -9.35
C GLU A 2 6.94 41.30 -8.68
N ASN A 3 5.79 40.65 -8.82
CA ASN A 3 5.52 39.29 -8.29
C ASN A 3 6.23 38.31 -9.20
N THR A 4 7.52 38.07 -8.93
CA THR A 4 8.29 37.03 -9.64
C THR A 4 7.62 35.68 -9.32
N LYS A 5 6.75 35.21 -10.25
CA LYS A 5 6.20 33.85 -10.24
C LYS A 5 7.39 32.91 -10.03
N LYS A 6 7.44 32.22 -8.88
CA LYS A 6 8.43 31.17 -8.65
C LYS A 6 8.26 30.10 -9.74
N ASN A 7 9.16 30.07 -10.71
CA ASN A 7 9.07 29.22 -11.90
C ASN A 7 9.30 27.70 -11.59
N GLY A 8 9.57 27.31 -10.36
CA GLY A 8 9.88 25.92 -9.95
C GLY A 8 8.77 25.24 -9.14
N HIS A 9 8.89 23.95 -8.97
CA HIS A 9 8.08 23.17 -8.03
C HIS A 9 8.52 23.43 -6.58
N PRO A 10 7.61 23.26 -5.57
CA PRO A 10 7.95 23.40 -4.16
C PRO A 10 9.07 22.42 -3.77
N THR A 11 10.03 22.90 -2.96
CA THR A 11 11.12 22.04 -2.48
C THR A 11 10.61 20.81 -1.72
N GLY A 12 9.47 20.91 -1.03
CA GLY A 12 8.81 19.79 -0.34
C GLY A 12 8.48 18.63 -1.28
N LEU A 13 8.18 18.89 -2.57
CA LEU A 13 7.90 17.84 -3.54
C LEU A 13 9.04 16.83 -3.68
N TRP A 14 10.29 17.29 -3.72
CA TRP A 14 11.45 16.42 -3.90
C TRP A 14 11.71 15.50 -2.71
N TYR A 15 11.40 15.97 -1.51
CA TYR A 15 11.44 15.12 -0.32
C TYR A 15 10.30 14.10 -0.32
N LEU A 16 9.08 14.48 -0.71
CA LEU A 16 7.96 13.54 -0.84
C LEU A 16 8.21 12.53 -1.96
N PHE A 17 8.77 12.96 -3.09
CA PHE A 17 9.21 12.09 -4.18
C PHE A 17 10.22 11.04 -3.71
N GLY A 18 11.29 11.47 -3.03
CA GLY A 18 12.31 10.54 -2.53
C GLY A 18 11.76 9.59 -1.45
N THR A 19 10.88 10.09 -0.60
CA THR A 19 10.20 9.28 0.42
C THR A 19 9.33 8.18 -0.20
N GLU A 20 8.49 8.55 -1.17
CA GLU A 20 7.63 7.60 -1.89
C GLU A 20 8.47 6.60 -2.71
N MET A 21 9.52 7.06 -3.36
CA MET A 21 10.43 6.20 -4.13
C MET A 21 10.99 5.06 -3.26
N TRP A 22 11.49 5.38 -2.07
CA TRP A 22 12.04 4.39 -1.15
C TRP A 22 10.96 3.50 -0.52
N GLU A 23 9.80 4.06 -0.25
CA GLU A 23 8.67 3.26 0.24
C GLU A 23 8.20 2.27 -0.84
N ARG A 24 8.03 2.73 -2.08
CA ARG A 24 7.69 1.87 -3.21
C ARG A 24 8.75 0.82 -3.51
N PHE A 25 10.04 1.18 -3.38
CA PHE A 25 11.13 0.21 -3.43
C PHE A 25 10.90 -0.93 -2.43
N GLY A 26 10.66 -0.62 -1.15
CA GLY A 26 10.42 -1.65 -0.12
C GLY A 26 9.16 -2.48 -0.39
N TYR A 27 8.06 -1.82 -0.75
CA TYR A 27 6.79 -2.47 -1.03
C TYR A 27 6.87 -3.45 -2.21
N TYR A 28 7.39 -2.99 -3.35
CA TYR A 28 7.48 -3.84 -4.54
C TYR A 28 8.60 -4.89 -4.45
N LEU A 29 9.67 -4.62 -3.70
CA LEU A 29 10.67 -5.62 -3.38
C LEU A 29 10.03 -6.81 -2.65
N MET A 30 9.31 -6.52 -1.56
CA MET A 30 8.60 -7.56 -0.81
C MET A 30 7.57 -8.27 -1.68
N LEU A 31 6.71 -7.51 -2.37
CA LEU A 31 5.61 -8.08 -3.14
C LEU A 31 6.10 -8.97 -4.30
N GLY A 32 7.20 -8.58 -4.97
CA GLY A 32 7.77 -9.31 -6.09
C GLY A 32 8.32 -10.68 -5.75
N ILE A 33 8.75 -10.89 -4.50
CA ILE A 33 9.29 -12.18 -4.04
C ILE A 33 8.34 -12.89 -3.07
N PHE A 34 7.21 -12.30 -2.70
CA PHE A 34 6.36 -12.74 -1.60
C PHE A 34 5.73 -14.10 -1.87
N SER A 35 5.14 -14.32 -3.05
CA SER A 35 4.54 -15.60 -3.42
C SER A 35 5.58 -16.72 -3.46
N LEU A 36 6.75 -16.44 -4.00
CA LEU A 36 7.84 -17.42 -4.07
C LEU A 36 8.37 -17.78 -2.67
N TYR A 37 8.52 -16.77 -1.79
CA TYR A 37 8.90 -17.01 -0.39
C TYR A 37 7.91 -17.90 0.35
N MET A 38 6.61 -17.71 0.11
CA MET A 38 5.58 -18.51 0.78
C MET A 38 5.56 -19.97 0.36
N ILE A 39 5.87 -20.29 -0.90
CA ILE A 39 5.87 -21.68 -1.40
C ILE A 39 7.23 -22.37 -1.25
N ASP A 40 8.33 -21.63 -1.22
CA ASP A 40 9.67 -22.23 -1.07
C ASP A 40 9.76 -22.99 0.24
N GLY A 41 10.49 -24.13 0.21
CA GLY A 41 10.58 -25.05 1.32
C GLY A 41 11.19 -24.43 2.59
N TRP A 42 10.73 -24.86 3.75
CA TRP A 42 11.24 -24.37 5.04
C TRP A 42 12.77 -24.50 5.15
N ASN A 43 13.33 -25.61 4.64
CA ASN A 43 14.78 -25.85 4.65
C ASN A 43 15.58 -24.88 3.77
N ASN A 44 14.91 -24.23 2.80
CA ASN A 44 15.50 -23.20 1.93
C ASN A 44 15.30 -21.79 2.50
N GLY A 45 14.71 -21.68 3.69
CA GLY A 45 14.39 -20.40 4.33
C GLY A 45 13.05 -19.78 3.90
N GLY A 46 12.24 -20.49 3.10
CA GLY A 46 10.86 -20.12 2.77
C GLY A 46 9.86 -20.63 3.81
N MET A 47 8.56 -20.41 3.57
CA MET A 47 7.51 -20.79 4.53
C MET A 47 6.94 -22.19 4.32
N GLY A 48 7.16 -22.82 3.16
CA GLY A 48 6.69 -24.16 2.84
C GLY A 48 5.15 -24.27 2.77
N PHE A 49 4.45 -23.19 2.47
CA PHE A 49 2.99 -23.19 2.35
C PHE A 49 2.55 -23.84 1.03
N ASP A 50 1.42 -24.53 1.06
CA ASP A 50 0.79 -25.02 -0.16
C ASP A 50 0.21 -23.87 -0.99
N ALA A 51 -0.16 -24.16 -2.25
CA ALA A 51 -0.64 -23.19 -3.19
C ALA A 51 -1.93 -22.50 -2.73
N GLN A 52 -2.84 -23.21 -2.04
CA GLN A 52 -4.09 -22.65 -1.53
C GLN A 52 -3.82 -21.66 -0.40
N LYS A 53 -3.07 -22.06 0.63
CA LYS A 53 -2.70 -21.21 1.78
C LYS A 53 -1.94 -19.97 1.30
N LYS A 54 -1.01 -20.11 0.34
CA LYS A 54 -0.29 -18.98 -0.27
C LYS A 54 -1.24 -17.98 -0.92
N SER A 55 -2.16 -18.45 -1.77
CA SER A 55 -3.11 -17.57 -2.47
C SER A 55 -4.09 -16.89 -1.51
N ASP A 56 -4.56 -17.57 -0.48
CA ASP A 56 -5.43 -17.00 0.56
C ASP A 56 -4.73 -15.87 1.33
N ILE A 57 -3.46 -16.11 1.74
CA ILE A 57 -2.66 -15.09 2.43
C ILE A 57 -2.39 -13.91 1.50
N TYR A 58 -2.00 -14.15 0.25
CA TYR A 58 -1.70 -13.12 -0.73
C TYR A 58 -2.92 -12.24 -1.00
N GLY A 59 -4.08 -12.85 -1.28
CA GLY A 59 -5.33 -12.15 -1.53
C GLY A 59 -5.79 -11.33 -0.33
N THR A 60 -5.76 -11.91 0.88
CA THR A 60 -6.13 -11.22 2.12
C THR A 60 -5.19 -10.06 2.43
N TYR A 61 -3.88 -10.27 2.27
CA TYR A 61 -2.87 -9.22 2.44
C TYR A 61 -3.16 -8.04 1.51
N LEU A 62 -3.33 -8.28 0.21
CA LEU A 62 -3.64 -7.22 -0.74
C LEU A 62 -4.95 -6.51 -0.39
N GLY A 63 -6.01 -7.25 -0.11
CA GLY A 63 -7.29 -6.69 0.26
C GLY A 63 -7.18 -5.74 1.46
N LEU A 64 -6.49 -6.15 2.51
CA LEU A 64 -6.29 -5.33 3.71
C LEU A 64 -5.37 -4.12 3.45
N VAL A 65 -4.34 -4.26 2.61
CA VAL A 65 -3.47 -3.15 2.20
C VAL A 65 -4.24 -2.05 1.46
N TYR A 66 -5.28 -2.41 0.69
CA TYR A 66 -6.16 -1.43 0.03
C TYR A 66 -7.28 -0.89 0.92
N LEU A 67 -7.67 -1.62 1.95
CA LEU A 67 -8.73 -1.21 2.89
C LEU A 67 -8.22 -0.28 4.00
N THR A 68 -7.06 -0.57 4.56
CA THR A 68 -6.50 0.19 5.70
C THR A 68 -6.21 1.67 5.42
N PRO A 69 -5.93 2.14 4.18
CA PRO A 69 -5.81 3.56 3.85
C PRO A 69 -7.04 4.39 4.20
N PHE A 70 -8.24 3.82 4.15
CA PHE A 70 -9.45 4.50 4.61
C PHE A 70 -9.37 4.87 6.10
N ILE A 71 -8.94 3.93 6.94
CA ILE A 71 -8.81 4.14 8.39
C ILE A 71 -7.65 5.09 8.68
N GLY A 72 -6.49 4.86 8.07
CA GLY A 72 -5.29 5.67 8.28
C GLY A 72 -5.45 7.11 7.80
N GLY A 73 -6.13 7.34 6.68
CA GLY A 73 -6.48 8.67 6.18
C GLY A 73 -7.45 9.39 7.11
N LEU A 74 -8.51 8.71 7.57
CA LEU A 74 -9.46 9.27 8.51
C LEU A 74 -8.80 9.69 9.84
N LEU A 75 -7.93 8.84 10.39
CA LEU A 75 -7.19 9.14 11.62
C LEU A 75 -6.19 10.28 11.44
N ALA A 76 -5.55 10.37 10.28
CA ALA A 76 -4.65 11.48 9.96
C ALA A 76 -5.41 12.80 9.81
N ASP A 77 -6.52 12.81 9.06
CA ASP A 77 -7.34 14.00 8.82
C ASP A 77 -7.88 14.60 10.13
N ARG A 78 -8.23 13.76 11.10
CA ARG A 78 -8.99 14.17 12.28
C ARG A 78 -8.17 14.23 13.58
N ILE A 79 -7.09 13.47 13.72
CA ILE A 79 -6.41 13.26 15.02
C ILE A 79 -4.90 13.46 14.93
N LEU A 80 -4.22 12.72 14.04
CA LEU A 80 -2.77 12.60 14.06
C LEU A 80 -2.04 13.69 13.25
N GLY A 81 -2.67 14.17 12.17
CA GLY A 81 -2.01 14.92 11.10
C GLY A 81 -1.24 14.01 10.14
N TYR A 82 -1.00 14.50 8.94
CA TYR A 82 -0.40 13.72 7.86
C TYR A 82 1.04 13.31 8.16
N ARG A 83 1.84 14.23 8.69
CA ARG A 83 3.27 13.98 8.94
C ARG A 83 3.50 12.88 9.98
N ARG A 84 2.78 12.93 11.10
CA ARG A 84 2.90 11.88 12.14
C ARG A 84 2.44 10.54 11.60
N SER A 85 1.34 10.51 10.85
CA SER A 85 0.82 9.29 10.24
C SER A 85 1.83 8.67 9.27
N ILE A 86 2.51 9.46 8.43
CA ILE A 86 3.55 8.98 7.50
C ILE A 86 4.73 8.39 8.27
N ILE A 87 5.20 9.06 9.33
CA ILE A 87 6.34 8.57 10.13
C ILE A 87 5.97 7.26 10.84
N ILE A 88 4.82 7.20 11.50
CA ILE A 88 4.33 5.99 12.18
C ILE A 88 4.19 4.87 11.17
N GLY A 89 3.50 5.13 10.03
CA GLY A 89 3.30 4.14 8.98
C GLY A 89 4.62 3.62 8.42
N GLY A 90 5.57 4.51 8.13
CA GLY A 90 6.89 4.14 7.62
C GLY A 90 7.71 3.29 8.59
N LEU A 91 7.69 3.64 9.87
CA LEU A 91 8.37 2.84 10.90
C LEU A 91 7.71 1.46 11.10
N MET A 92 6.37 1.39 11.05
CA MET A 92 5.65 0.11 11.12
C MET A 92 5.98 -0.77 9.91
N MET A 93 5.98 -0.21 8.68
CA MET A 93 6.35 -0.97 7.48
C MET A 93 7.78 -1.47 7.56
N SER A 94 8.73 -0.63 7.97
CA SER A 94 10.11 -1.04 8.15
C SER A 94 10.26 -2.16 9.16
N ALA A 95 9.62 -2.05 10.33
CA ALA A 95 9.61 -3.11 11.34
C ALA A 95 8.99 -4.41 10.81
N GLY A 96 7.94 -4.30 9.98
CA GLY A 96 7.33 -5.44 9.29
C GLY A 96 8.29 -6.13 8.33
N TYR A 97 9.03 -5.38 7.50
CA TYR A 97 10.03 -5.97 6.61
C TYR A 97 11.18 -6.66 7.37
N PHE A 98 11.65 -6.05 8.46
CA PHE A 98 12.63 -6.72 9.33
C PHE A 98 12.05 -7.95 10.03
N ALA A 99 10.77 -7.93 10.41
CA ALA A 99 10.10 -9.10 10.97
C ALA A 99 9.97 -10.25 9.95
N LEU A 100 9.74 -9.94 8.64
CA LEU A 100 9.80 -10.95 7.57
C LEU A 100 11.18 -11.56 7.41
N SER A 101 12.25 -10.85 7.75
CA SER A 101 13.62 -11.39 7.68
C SER A 101 13.90 -12.45 8.75
N LEU A 102 13.05 -12.55 9.76
CA LEU A 102 13.11 -13.56 10.79
C LEU A 102 12.33 -14.79 10.35
N HIS A 103 13.02 -15.89 10.03
CA HIS A 103 12.42 -17.14 9.56
C HIS A 103 11.57 -17.81 10.66
N SER A 104 10.34 -17.35 10.85
CA SER A 104 9.39 -17.81 11.87
C SER A 104 7.95 -17.54 11.43
N GLU A 105 7.05 -18.50 11.60
CA GLU A 105 5.63 -18.35 11.24
C GLU A 105 4.95 -17.24 12.05
N THR A 106 5.23 -17.12 13.34
CA THR A 106 4.70 -16.05 14.18
C THR A 106 5.19 -14.67 13.69
N SER A 107 6.49 -14.56 13.39
CA SER A 107 7.07 -13.33 12.86
C SER A 107 6.48 -12.95 11.51
N PHE A 108 6.19 -13.94 10.65
CA PHE A 108 5.55 -13.75 9.36
C PHE A 108 4.18 -13.04 9.49
N TYR A 109 3.28 -13.54 10.33
CA TYR A 109 1.96 -12.91 10.50
C TYR A 109 2.04 -11.54 11.17
N ILE A 110 2.93 -11.37 12.16
CA ILE A 110 3.17 -10.05 12.78
C ILE A 110 3.70 -9.05 11.74
N ALA A 111 4.60 -9.49 10.87
CA ALA A 111 5.15 -8.69 9.79
C ALA A 111 4.05 -8.20 8.83
N LEU A 112 3.19 -9.11 8.36
CA LEU A 112 2.08 -8.74 7.49
C LEU A 112 1.16 -7.70 8.15
N LEU A 113 0.80 -7.90 9.42
CA LEU A 113 -0.01 -6.95 10.18
C LEU A 113 0.65 -5.57 10.25
N LEU A 114 1.94 -5.50 10.56
CA LEU A 114 2.69 -4.25 10.63
C LEU A 114 2.75 -3.54 9.27
N ILE A 115 2.98 -4.28 8.17
CA ILE A 115 3.03 -3.72 6.83
C ILE A 115 1.64 -3.20 6.40
N ILE A 116 0.58 -3.97 6.64
CA ILE A 116 -0.80 -3.60 6.32
C ILE A 116 -1.20 -2.30 7.04
N LEU A 117 -1.00 -2.25 8.36
CA LEU A 117 -1.32 -1.07 9.16
C LEU A 117 -0.44 0.11 8.78
N GLY A 118 0.86 -0.13 8.60
CA GLY A 118 1.83 0.88 8.21
C GLY A 118 1.50 1.52 6.86
N ASN A 119 1.18 0.71 5.85
CA ASN A 119 0.73 1.20 4.55
C ASN A 119 -0.56 2.03 4.66
N GLY A 120 -1.50 1.61 5.51
CA GLY A 120 -2.72 2.36 5.77
C GLY A 120 -2.45 3.77 6.31
N PHE A 121 -1.48 3.93 7.21
CA PHE A 121 -1.07 5.24 7.71
C PHE A 121 -0.18 6.04 6.75
N PHE A 122 0.56 5.39 5.89
CA PHE A 122 1.53 6.06 5.02
C PHE A 122 0.91 6.56 3.72
N LYS A 123 0.36 5.64 2.93
CA LYS A 123 -0.02 5.85 1.53
C LYS A 123 -1.03 6.98 1.27
N PRO A 124 -2.18 7.08 1.96
CA PRO A 124 -3.14 8.15 1.70
C PRO A 124 -2.56 9.52 2.07
N ASN A 125 -1.75 9.57 3.11
CA ASN A 125 -1.30 10.80 3.73
C ASN A 125 -0.15 11.48 2.97
N ILE A 126 0.77 10.71 2.38
CA ILE A 126 1.84 11.28 1.55
C ILE A 126 1.26 11.88 0.27
N SER A 127 0.30 11.23 -0.38
CA SER A 127 -0.38 11.75 -1.56
C SER A 127 -1.18 13.02 -1.25
N THR A 128 -1.80 13.09 -0.07
CA THR A 128 -2.51 14.30 0.39
C THR A 128 -1.54 15.46 0.60
N LEU A 129 -0.37 15.23 1.21
CA LEU A 129 0.65 16.27 1.37
C LEU A 129 1.16 16.79 0.01
N VAL A 130 1.33 15.93 -1.00
CA VAL A 130 1.65 16.38 -2.36
C VAL A 130 0.56 17.32 -2.87
N GLY A 131 -0.71 16.96 -2.76
CA GLY A 131 -1.83 17.81 -3.15
C GLY A 131 -1.85 19.16 -2.42
N ASN A 132 -1.57 19.14 -1.12
CA ASN A 132 -1.55 20.33 -0.27
C ASN A 132 -0.42 21.32 -0.63
N LEU A 133 0.74 20.83 -1.14
CA LEU A 133 1.81 21.71 -1.63
C LEU A 133 1.38 22.59 -2.80
N TYR A 134 0.33 22.23 -3.52
CA TYR A 134 -0.21 22.93 -4.68
C TYR A 134 -1.59 23.56 -4.41
N SER A 135 -1.97 23.76 -3.14
CA SER A 135 -3.29 24.32 -2.79
C SER A 135 -3.40 25.83 -2.98
N SER A 136 -2.27 26.56 -3.05
CA SER A 136 -2.26 28.01 -3.29
C SER A 136 -2.58 28.35 -4.76
N ASP A 137 -3.22 29.50 -5.01
CA ASP A 137 -3.71 29.87 -6.35
C ASP A 137 -2.58 29.99 -7.40
N ASP A 138 -1.39 30.41 -6.98
CA ASP A 138 -0.20 30.55 -7.83
C ASP A 138 0.44 29.19 -8.21
N MET A 139 0.05 28.10 -7.55
CA MET A 139 0.63 26.76 -7.76
C MET A 139 -0.35 25.75 -8.33
N LYS A 140 -1.67 26.04 -8.35
CA LYS A 140 -2.71 25.12 -8.82
C LYS A 140 -2.45 24.58 -10.23
N ASP A 141 -2.00 25.42 -11.15
CA ASP A 141 -1.72 25.05 -12.55
C ASP A 141 -0.57 24.05 -12.70
N LYS A 142 0.28 23.91 -11.67
CA LYS A 142 1.42 23.00 -11.66
C LYS A 142 1.13 21.69 -10.92
N LYS A 143 -0.08 21.51 -10.37
CA LYS A 143 -0.45 20.37 -9.54
C LYS A 143 -0.29 19.05 -10.29
N ASP A 144 -0.80 18.98 -11.51
CA ASP A 144 -0.73 17.75 -12.32
C ASP A 144 0.71 17.38 -12.67
N ALA A 145 1.53 18.37 -13.04
CA ALA A 145 2.96 18.16 -13.26
C ALA A 145 3.69 17.69 -11.99
N GLY A 146 3.31 18.25 -10.83
CA GLY A 146 3.82 17.80 -9.52
C GLY A 146 3.49 16.35 -9.21
N TYR A 147 2.26 15.93 -9.48
CA TYR A 147 1.86 14.52 -9.34
C TYR A 147 2.60 13.62 -10.32
N ASN A 148 2.83 14.05 -11.57
CA ASN A 148 3.61 13.26 -12.53
C ASN A 148 5.04 13.04 -12.05
N ILE A 149 5.69 14.06 -11.48
CA ILE A 149 7.02 13.92 -10.85
C ILE A 149 6.94 12.93 -9.68
N PHE A 150 5.94 13.04 -8.81
CA PHE A 150 5.74 12.13 -7.69
C PHE A 150 5.57 10.68 -8.16
N TYR A 151 4.75 10.43 -9.20
CA TYR A 151 4.57 9.13 -9.82
C TYR A 151 5.85 8.57 -10.47
N MET A 152 6.71 9.42 -10.99
CA MET A 152 8.03 9.00 -11.50
C MET A 152 8.86 8.36 -10.37
N GLY A 153 8.79 8.87 -9.13
CA GLY A 153 9.43 8.26 -7.96
C GLY A 153 8.93 6.83 -7.70
N ILE A 154 7.61 6.61 -7.80
CA ILE A 154 7.01 5.28 -7.68
C ILE A 154 7.63 4.31 -8.69
N ASN A 155 7.71 4.71 -9.96
CA ASN A 155 8.23 3.86 -11.04
C ASN A 155 9.73 3.58 -10.89
N ILE A 156 10.52 4.56 -10.44
CA ILE A 156 11.96 4.37 -10.18
C ILE A 156 12.16 3.36 -9.05
N GLY A 157 11.43 3.49 -7.94
CA GLY A 157 11.47 2.54 -6.82
C GLY A 157 11.09 1.12 -7.26
N ALA A 158 10.00 1.00 -8.02
CA ALA A 158 9.52 -0.28 -8.57
C ALA A 158 10.48 -0.93 -9.55
N PHE A 159 11.24 -0.14 -10.31
CA PHE A 159 12.24 -0.64 -11.26
C PHE A 159 13.48 -1.17 -10.54
N ILE A 160 14.04 -0.40 -9.61
CA ILE A 160 15.28 -0.76 -8.90
C ILE A 160 15.08 -1.95 -7.98
N CYS A 161 13.91 -2.08 -7.35
CA CYS A 161 13.64 -3.08 -6.33
C CYS A 161 13.85 -4.52 -6.84
N ASN A 162 13.51 -4.82 -8.09
CA ASN A 162 13.61 -6.16 -8.66
C ASN A 162 15.05 -6.66 -8.75
N PHE A 163 15.99 -5.79 -9.11
CA PHE A 163 17.41 -6.14 -9.17
C PHE A 163 17.98 -6.42 -7.78
N VAL A 164 17.60 -5.59 -6.80
CA VAL A 164 18.04 -5.78 -5.40
C VAL A 164 17.40 -7.03 -4.81
N ALA A 165 16.11 -7.29 -5.07
CA ALA A 165 15.41 -8.48 -4.61
C ALA A 165 16.08 -9.76 -5.12
N ALA A 166 16.35 -9.84 -6.44
CA ALA A 166 16.99 -10.98 -7.07
C ALA A 166 18.40 -11.20 -6.52
N TYR A 167 19.22 -10.14 -6.49
CA TYR A 167 20.60 -10.22 -5.99
C TYR A 167 20.66 -10.68 -4.53
N MET A 168 19.84 -10.08 -3.65
CA MET A 168 19.82 -10.43 -2.24
C MET A 168 19.27 -11.85 -1.99
N ARG A 169 18.22 -12.24 -2.71
CA ARG A 169 17.66 -13.60 -2.60
C ARG A 169 18.67 -14.66 -3.01
N ILE A 170 19.32 -14.49 -4.17
CA ILE A 170 20.22 -15.49 -4.72
C ILE A 170 21.50 -15.63 -3.89
N ASN A 171 22.11 -14.53 -3.47
CA ASN A 171 23.41 -14.54 -2.81
C ASN A 171 23.33 -14.68 -1.28
N TYR A 172 22.24 -14.22 -0.65
CA TYR A 172 22.12 -14.13 0.81
C TYR A 172 20.84 -14.73 1.39
N GLY A 173 19.88 -15.11 0.52
CA GLY A 173 18.62 -15.73 0.91
C GLY A 173 17.49 -14.74 1.22
N TRP A 174 16.32 -15.28 1.53
CA TRP A 174 15.06 -14.56 1.71
C TRP A 174 15.12 -13.46 2.78
N GLY A 175 15.68 -13.79 3.95
CA GLY A 175 15.76 -12.84 5.07
C GLY A 175 16.49 -11.54 4.72
N HIS A 176 17.60 -11.64 3.98
CA HIS A 176 18.36 -10.48 3.56
C HIS A 176 17.61 -9.64 2.50
N ALA A 177 16.86 -10.29 1.62
CA ALA A 177 16.01 -9.57 0.67
C ALA A 177 14.94 -8.72 1.39
N PHE A 178 14.25 -9.27 2.36
CA PHE A 178 13.29 -8.50 3.17
C PHE A 178 13.96 -7.44 4.05
N ALA A 179 15.14 -7.72 4.62
CA ALA A 179 15.89 -6.72 5.35
C ALA A 179 16.29 -5.52 4.48
N ALA A 180 16.63 -5.75 3.20
CA ALA A 180 16.90 -4.67 2.26
C ALA A 180 15.67 -3.77 2.02
N ALA A 181 14.45 -4.35 1.99
CA ALA A 181 13.21 -3.56 1.95
C ALA A 181 13.05 -2.71 3.22
N GLY A 182 13.35 -3.29 4.40
CA GLY A 182 13.33 -2.60 5.68
C GLY A 182 14.29 -1.41 5.74
N VAL A 183 15.52 -1.60 5.26
CA VAL A 183 16.52 -0.53 5.15
C VAL A 183 16.06 0.57 4.19
N GLY A 184 15.55 0.19 3.01
CA GLY A 184 14.99 1.14 2.04
C GLY A 184 13.90 2.01 2.67
N MET A 185 12.99 1.39 3.43
CA MET A 185 11.94 2.11 4.14
C MET A 185 12.48 3.08 5.19
N LEU A 186 13.50 2.70 5.96
CA LEU A 186 14.17 3.62 6.92
C LEU A 186 14.81 4.80 6.20
N ILE A 187 15.45 4.58 5.05
CA ILE A 187 16.00 5.69 4.24
C ILE A 187 14.85 6.63 3.82
N GLY A 188 13.71 6.08 3.36
CA GLY A 188 12.52 6.86 3.03
C GLY A 188 12.02 7.72 4.19
N VAL A 189 11.91 7.15 5.39
CA VAL A 189 11.56 7.89 6.62
C VAL A 189 12.62 8.97 6.92
N GLY A 190 13.90 8.67 6.77
CA GLY A 190 14.99 9.63 6.93
C GLY A 190 14.87 10.81 5.97
N VAL A 191 14.63 10.56 4.67
CA VAL A 191 14.38 11.60 3.66
C VAL A 191 13.17 12.46 4.04
N PHE A 192 12.09 11.85 4.52
CA PHE A 192 10.90 12.57 4.97
C PHE A 192 11.20 13.51 6.15
N LEU A 193 11.94 13.01 7.15
CA LEU A 193 12.33 13.80 8.32
C LEU A 193 13.21 15.00 7.94
N LEU A 194 14.15 14.83 7.02
CA LEU A 194 14.98 15.93 6.49
C LEU A 194 14.13 16.97 5.75
N GLY A 195 13.07 16.52 5.04
CA GLY A 195 12.13 17.37 4.32
C GLY A 195 11.11 18.11 5.19
N THR A 196 11.00 17.77 6.47
CA THR A 196 9.94 18.23 7.38
C THR A 196 9.76 19.75 7.39
N LYS A 197 10.86 20.52 7.37
CA LYS A 197 10.83 22.00 7.36
C LYS A 197 10.13 22.58 6.14
N HIS A 198 10.15 21.88 5.01
CA HIS A 198 9.54 22.30 3.75
C HIS A 198 8.09 21.82 3.57
N ILE A 199 7.60 20.96 4.46
CA ILE A 199 6.29 20.31 4.38
C ILE A 199 5.38 20.72 5.55
N LYS A 200 5.96 21.19 6.67
CA LYS A 200 5.22 21.49 7.91
C LYS A 200 4.03 22.46 7.70
N HIS A 201 4.18 23.42 6.80
CA HIS A 201 3.16 24.46 6.56
C HIS A 201 1.90 23.92 5.83
N VAL A 202 1.98 22.75 5.19
CA VAL A 202 0.87 22.08 4.48
C VAL A 202 0.29 20.89 5.25
N ASP A 203 0.82 20.59 6.44
CA ASP A 203 0.34 19.56 7.35
C ASP A 203 -0.79 20.14 8.22
N VAL A 204 -1.96 20.29 7.63
CA VAL A 204 -3.12 20.89 8.27
C VAL A 204 -4.15 19.81 8.62
N VAL A 205 -4.42 19.64 9.90
CA VAL A 205 -5.53 18.81 10.38
C VAL A 205 -6.83 19.52 10.00
N LYS A 206 -7.73 18.82 9.32
CA LYS A 206 -9.02 19.41 8.91
C LYS A 206 -9.92 19.59 10.14
N PRO A 207 -10.42 20.80 10.40
CA PRO A 207 -11.38 21.00 11.48
C PRO A 207 -12.67 20.24 11.18
N VAL A 208 -13.25 19.64 12.21
CA VAL A 208 -14.59 19.03 12.13
C VAL A 208 -15.60 20.18 11.99
N GLN A 209 -16.40 20.15 10.93
CA GLN A 209 -17.46 21.15 10.69
C GLN A 209 -18.75 20.76 11.40
N ASP A 210 -19.60 21.73 11.67
CA ASP A 210 -20.94 21.47 12.21
C ASP A 210 -21.74 20.62 11.22
N GLY A 211 -22.22 19.45 11.68
CA GLY A 211 -22.92 18.48 10.82
C GLY A 211 -22.07 17.30 10.35
N ASP A 212 -20.74 17.37 10.47
CA ASP A 212 -19.87 16.24 10.15
C ASP A 212 -20.11 15.06 11.09
N MET A 213 -20.06 13.85 10.53
CA MET A 213 -20.01 12.64 11.38
C MET A 213 -18.72 12.63 12.20
N THR A 214 -18.83 12.32 13.48
CA THR A 214 -17.65 12.12 14.34
C THR A 214 -16.84 10.89 13.88
N THR A 215 -15.52 10.90 14.11
CA THR A 215 -14.63 9.78 13.77
C THR A 215 -15.13 8.46 14.38
N VAL A 216 -15.58 8.50 15.65
CA VAL A 216 -16.14 7.32 16.34
C VAL A 216 -17.39 6.80 15.64
N LYS A 217 -18.28 7.67 15.19
CA LYS A 217 -19.50 7.30 14.46
C LYS A 217 -19.17 6.66 13.11
N ILE A 218 -18.20 7.21 12.35
CA ILE A 218 -17.75 6.63 11.10
C ILE A 218 -17.17 5.23 11.33
N LEU A 219 -16.27 5.07 12.31
CA LEU A 219 -15.65 3.78 12.63
C LEU A 219 -16.69 2.75 13.11
N SER A 220 -17.70 3.17 13.87
CA SER A 220 -18.76 2.27 14.32
C SER A 220 -19.72 1.83 13.21
N TYR A 221 -19.90 2.62 12.16
CA TYR A 221 -20.74 2.24 11.03
C TYR A 221 -19.97 1.48 9.92
N THR A 222 -18.66 1.52 9.92
CA THR A 222 -17.82 0.86 8.90
C THR A 222 -16.98 -0.26 9.49
N VAL A 223 -16.04 0.06 10.37
CA VAL A 223 -15.02 -0.89 10.85
C VAL A 223 -15.62 -1.95 11.77
N LEU A 224 -16.48 -1.55 12.73
CA LEU A 224 -17.09 -2.51 13.64
C LEU A 224 -18.00 -3.53 12.91
N PRO A 225 -18.93 -3.12 12.02
CA PRO A 225 -19.69 -4.08 11.24
C PRO A 225 -18.81 -4.92 10.32
N MET A 226 -17.75 -4.35 9.72
CA MET A 226 -16.81 -5.09 8.89
C MET A 226 -16.19 -6.27 9.65
N PHE A 227 -15.72 -6.05 10.88
CA PHE A 227 -15.19 -7.13 11.72
C PHE A 227 -16.25 -8.15 12.10
N ALA A 228 -17.45 -7.71 12.49
CA ALA A 228 -18.55 -8.61 12.85
C ALA A 228 -18.96 -9.50 11.67
N PHE A 229 -19.12 -8.93 10.48
CA PHE A 229 -19.44 -9.67 9.25
C PHE A 229 -18.27 -10.54 8.79
N GLY A 230 -17.02 -10.09 8.98
CA GLY A 230 -15.83 -10.90 8.72
C GLY A 230 -15.79 -12.16 9.59
N VAL A 231 -16.06 -12.03 10.89
CA VAL A 231 -16.19 -13.20 11.78
C VAL A 231 -17.33 -14.12 11.36
N LEU A 232 -18.48 -13.56 10.99
CA LEU A 232 -19.60 -14.35 10.48
C LEU A 232 -19.21 -15.09 9.19
N GLY A 233 -18.53 -14.41 8.25
CA GLY A 233 -18.03 -15.03 7.03
C GLY A 233 -17.08 -16.20 7.28
N TYR A 234 -16.14 -16.02 8.22
CA TYR A 234 -15.21 -17.07 8.63
C TYR A 234 -15.90 -18.30 9.23
N LEU A 235 -17.04 -18.10 9.89
CA LEU A 235 -17.80 -19.16 10.56
C LEU A 235 -18.83 -19.84 9.64
N ILE A 236 -19.02 -19.39 8.40
CA ILE A 236 -19.93 -20.04 7.46
C ILE A 236 -19.33 -21.37 7.00
N PRO A 237 -20.00 -22.52 7.25
CA PRO A 237 -19.47 -23.79 6.81
C PRO A 237 -19.58 -23.94 5.28
N GLY A 238 -18.53 -24.46 4.65
CA GLY A 238 -18.58 -24.90 3.25
C GLY A 238 -17.73 -24.12 2.25
N ASN A 239 -16.87 -23.19 2.69
CA ASN A 239 -15.92 -22.46 1.82
C ASN A 239 -16.61 -21.91 0.56
N PHE A 240 -17.64 -21.09 0.76
CA PHE A 240 -18.55 -20.63 -0.30
C PHE A 240 -17.84 -19.85 -1.42
N LEU A 241 -16.78 -19.09 -1.08
CA LEU A 241 -15.97 -18.30 -2.02
C LEU A 241 -14.52 -18.84 -2.13
N GLY A 242 -14.35 -20.14 -1.85
CA GLY A 242 -13.08 -20.83 -2.04
C GLY A 242 -12.29 -21.14 -0.77
N SER A 243 -12.37 -20.29 0.26
CA SER A 243 -11.78 -20.52 1.58
C SER A 243 -12.47 -19.69 2.65
N ASP A 244 -12.38 -20.13 3.92
CA ASP A 244 -12.92 -19.40 5.08
C ASP A 244 -12.38 -17.97 5.16
N THR A 245 -11.13 -17.76 4.76
CA THR A 245 -10.48 -16.44 4.75
C THR A 245 -11.06 -15.53 3.67
N ASN A 246 -11.34 -16.05 2.47
CA ASN A 246 -11.99 -15.31 1.40
C ASN A 246 -13.43 -14.97 1.77
N ASP A 247 -14.16 -15.90 2.38
CA ASP A 247 -15.51 -15.68 2.88
C ASP A 247 -15.53 -14.57 3.93
N ALA A 248 -14.60 -14.62 4.89
CA ALA A 248 -14.44 -13.60 5.92
C ALA A 248 -14.17 -12.21 5.30
N PHE A 249 -13.26 -12.12 4.35
CA PHE A 249 -12.89 -10.85 3.73
C PHE A 249 -14.03 -10.25 2.90
N ILE A 250 -14.62 -11.03 2.01
CA ILE A 250 -15.67 -10.54 1.08
C ILE A 250 -16.94 -10.17 1.87
N ILE A 251 -17.38 -11.04 2.79
CA ILE A 251 -18.56 -10.77 3.62
C ILE A 251 -18.29 -9.59 4.55
N GLY A 252 -17.06 -9.47 5.11
CA GLY A 252 -16.64 -8.33 5.91
C GLY A 252 -16.66 -7.00 5.17
N CYS A 253 -16.44 -6.98 3.85
CA CYS A 253 -16.50 -5.76 3.04
C CYS A 253 -17.94 -5.27 2.78
N LEU A 254 -18.96 -6.14 2.87
CA LEU A 254 -20.36 -5.78 2.56
C LEU A 254 -20.90 -4.58 3.36
N PRO A 255 -20.68 -4.46 4.67
CA PRO A 255 -21.14 -3.30 5.44
C PRO A 255 -20.51 -1.99 4.97
N VAL A 256 -19.24 -2.01 4.56
CA VAL A 256 -18.55 -0.81 4.05
C VAL A 256 -19.17 -0.38 2.73
N ILE A 257 -19.41 -1.32 1.83
CA ILE A 257 -20.10 -1.06 0.54
C ILE A 257 -21.50 -0.53 0.80
N ALA A 258 -22.27 -1.17 1.69
CA ALA A 258 -23.62 -0.73 2.07
C ALA A 258 -23.62 0.68 2.65
N PHE A 259 -22.63 1.04 3.48
CA PHE A 259 -22.49 2.38 4.02
C PHE A 259 -22.28 3.43 2.92
N PHE A 260 -21.40 3.19 1.96
CA PHE A 260 -21.19 4.11 0.84
C PHE A 260 -22.42 4.20 -0.08
N ILE A 261 -23.11 3.08 -0.30
CA ILE A 261 -24.40 3.09 -1.03
C ILE A 261 -25.43 3.93 -0.28
N TYR A 262 -25.54 3.75 1.04
CA TYR A 262 -26.43 4.56 1.87
C TYR A 262 -26.11 6.07 1.72
N LEU A 263 -24.85 6.47 1.84
CA LEU A 263 -24.44 7.87 1.65
C LEU A 263 -24.75 8.38 0.23
N ALA A 264 -24.62 7.53 -0.79
CA ALA A 264 -24.94 7.88 -2.17
C ALA A 264 -26.43 8.24 -2.41
N PHE A 265 -27.31 7.76 -1.53
CA PHE A 265 -28.77 8.02 -1.63
C PHE A 265 -29.31 9.00 -0.59
N THR A 266 -28.57 9.24 0.52
CA THR A 266 -29.03 10.10 1.63
C THR A 266 -28.25 11.41 1.74
N GLY A 267 -27.10 11.54 1.08
CA GLY A 267 -26.30 12.76 1.04
C GLY A 267 -26.95 13.88 0.21
N ASP A 268 -26.41 15.09 0.30
CA ASP A 268 -26.83 16.19 -0.55
C ASP A 268 -26.58 15.87 -2.05
N ALA A 269 -27.17 16.65 -2.95
CA ALA A 269 -27.13 16.38 -4.41
C ALA A 269 -25.69 16.38 -4.98
N LYS A 270 -24.77 17.15 -4.39
CA LYS A 270 -23.37 17.24 -4.82
C LYS A 270 -22.58 16.03 -4.32
N GLU A 271 -22.71 15.69 -3.05
CA GLU A 271 -22.07 14.53 -2.43
C GLU A 271 -22.57 13.22 -3.05
N SER A 272 -23.90 13.07 -3.19
CA SER A 272 -24.53 11.91 -3.83
C SER A 272 -23.99 11.66 -5.24
N ARG A 273 -23.85 12.72 -6.06
CA ARG A 273 -23.30 12.59 -7.42
C ARG A 273 -21.84 12.15 -7.41
N ALA A 274 -21.03 12.71 -6.52
CA ALA A 274 -19.62 12.36 -6.40
C ALA A 274 -19.44 10.90 -5.95
N ILE A 275 -20.20 10.44 -4.94
CA ILE A 275 -20.15 9.07 -4.43
C ILE A 275 -20.63 8.07 -5.50
N LYS A 276 -21.73 8.36 -6.21
CA LYS A 276 -22.21 7.49 -7.31
C LYS A 276 -21.19 7.35 -8.43
N ALA A 277 -20.54 8.45 -8.82
CA ALA A 277 -19.47 8.41 -9.82
C ALA A 277 -18.28 7.56 -9.34
N LEU A 278 -17.88 7.70 -8.08
CA LEU A 278 -16.83 6.90 -7.46
C LEU A 278 -17.16 5.42 -7.43
N LEU A 279 -18.38 5.05 -7.02
CA LEU A 279 -18.85 3.66 -6.99
C LEU A 279 -18.90 3.05 -8.40
N ALA A 280 -19.30 3.82 -9.41
CA ALA A 280 -19.29 3.36 -10.80
C ALA A 280 -17.87 3.07 -11.31
N VAL A 281 -16.91 3.97 -10.98
CA VAL A 281 -15.48 3.74 -11.29
C VAL A 281 -14.97 2.50 -10.57
N PHE A 282 -15.27 2.31 -9.29
CA PHE A 282 -14.85 1.11 -8.55
C PHE A 282 -15.41 -0.18 -9.15
N ALA A 283 -16.67 -0.18 -9.58
CA ALA A 283 -17.24 -1.37 -10.24
C ALA A 283 -16.47 -1.75 -11.52
N CYS A 284 -16.03 -0.78 -12.33
CA CYS A 284 -15.21 -1.05 -13.52
C CYS A 284 -13.80 -1.52 -13.15
N VAL A 285 -13.22 -0.93 -12.09
CA VAL A 285 -11.84 -1.17 -11.68
C VAL A 285 -11.66 -2.53 -10.99
N ILE A 286 -12.70 -3.10 -10.39
CA ILE A 286 -12.65 -4.42 -9.75
C ILE A 286 -12.14 -5.50 -10.72
N LEU A 287 -12.71 -5.56 -11.94
CA LEU A 287 -12.31 -6.54 -12.94
C LEU A 287 -10.86 -6.34 -13.39
N PHE A 288 -10.45 -5.10 -13.59
CA PHE A 288 -9.07 -4.78 -13.93
C PHE A 288 -8.08 -5.26 -12.86
N PHE A 289 -8.32 -4.92 -11.60
CA PHE A 289 -7.42 -5.30 -10.51
C PHE A 289 -7.45 -6.79 -10.19
N ALA A 290 -8.58 -7.47 -10.39
CA ALA A 290 -8.65 -8.92 -10.25
C ALA A 290 -7.68 -9.63 -11.21
N ILE A 291 -7.55 -9.14 -12.45
CA ILE A 291 -6.58 -9.67 -13.43
C ILE A 291 -5.17 -9.18 -13.13
N PHE A 292 -5.01 -7.89 -12.85
CA PHE A 292 -3.69 -7.25 -12.66
C PHE A 292 -2.91 -7.87 -11.49
N HIS A 293 -3.57 -8.19 -10.39
CA HIS A 293 -2.91 -8.76 -9.20
C HIS A 293 -2.48 -10.22 -9.37
N GLN A 294 -2.98 -10.94 -10.39
CA GLN A 294 -2.43 -12.26 -10.73
C GLN A 294 -0.94 -12.19 -11.11
N ASN A 295 -0.47 -11.02 -11.53
CA ASN A 295 0.93 -10.81 -11.86
C ASN A 295 1.89 -11.11 -10.68
N GLY A 296 1.50 -10.80 -9.46
CA GLY A 296 2.30 -11.09 -8.25
C GLY A 296 1.95 -12.43 -7.58
N ASP A 297 0.96 -13.17 -8.04
CA ASP A 297 0.53 -14.45 -7.49
C ASP A 297 0.67 -15.60 -8.49
N ALA A 298 -0.37 -15.90 -9.26
CA ALA A 298 -0.40 -17.05 -10.16
C ALA A 298 0.63 -16.94 -11.29
N LEU A 299 0.77 -15.76 -11.93
CA LEU A 299 1.70 -15.58 -13.03
C LEU A 299 3.17 -15.62 -12.59
N THR A 300 3.49 -15.16 -11.38
CA THR A 300 4.85 -15.23 -10.83
C THR A 300 5.25 -16.68 -10.61
N VAL A 301 4.39 -17.49 -10.01
CA VAL A 301 4.65 -18.94 -9.78
C VAL A 301 4.74 -19.66 -11.12
N TRP A 302 3.80 -19.40 -12.04
CA TRP A 302 3.83 -20.00 -13.38
C TRP A 302 5.12 -19.68 -14.14
N ALA A 303 5.59 -18.44 -14.05
CA ALA A 303 6.84 -18.04 -14.69
C ALA A 303 8.07 -18.72 -14.05
N GLU A 304 8.07 -18.92 -12.73
CA GLU A 304 9.13 -19.67 -12.04
C GLU A 304 9.22 -21.11 -12.57
N ASP A 305 8.07 -21.77 -12.75
CA ASP A 305 8.01 -23.19 -13.11
C ASP A 305 8.20 -23.48 -14.60
N HIS A 306 7.85 -22.52 -15.48
CA HIS A 306 7.72 -22.76 -16.93
C HIS A 306 8.62 -21.88 -17.81
N THR A 307 9.40 -20.95 -17.25
CA THR A 307 10.30 -20.10 -18.03
C THR A 307 11.69 -20.72 -18.10
N ASP A 308 12.15 -21.05 -19.28
CA ASP A 308 13.54 -21.38 -19.53
C ASP A 308 14.41 -20.15 -19.33
N ARG A 309 15.30 -20.21 -18.34
CA ARG A 309 16.22 -19.14 -17.96
C ARG A 309 17.66 -19.44 -18.34
N GLU A 310 17.90 -20.52 -19.06
CA GLU A 310 19.23 -20.83 -19.55
C GLU A 310 19.60 -19.88 -20.68
N MET A 311 20.63 -19.08 -20.47
CA MET A 311 21.21 -18.27 -21.53
C MET A 311 22.06 -19.16 -22.43
N SER A 312 22.00 -18.96 -23.75
CA SER A 312 22.93 -19.60 -24.67
C SER A 312 24.38 -19.24 -24.28
N ALA A 313 25.32 -20.17 -24.43
CA ALA A 313 26.70 -20.01 -23.99
C ALA A 313 27.35 -18.70 -24.49
N GLY A 314 27.00 -18.23 -25.69
CA GLY A 314 27.51 -16.98 -26.25
C GLY A 314 26.93 -15.70 -25.65
N VAL A 315 25.85 -15.79 -24.88
CA VAL A 315 25.26 -14.65 -24.13
C VAL A 315 25.72 -14.66 -22.69
N ALA A 316 25.94 -15.85 -22.11
CA ALA A 316 26.50 -16.00 -20.77
C ALA A 316 27.91 -15.39 -20.67
N ASP A 317 28.77 -15.60 -21.66
CA ASP A 317 30.13 -15.05 -21.73
C ASP A 317 30.20 -13.50 -21.81
N VAL A 318 29.10 -12.84 -22.12
CA VAL A 318 29.01 -11.35 -22.16
C VAL A 318 28.44 -10.78 -20.85
N ALA A 319 27.82 -11.63 -20.00
CA ALA A 319 27.16 -11.23 -18.77
C ALA A 319 28.04 -11.42 -17.50
N ASP A 320 29.15 -12.17 -17.59
CA ASP A 320 30.23 -12.29 -16.61
C ASP A 320 31.29 -11.18 -16.81
#